data_00f62ea982f9a8cd744bb51bbf5b82b5
#
_entry.id   00f62ea982f9a8cd744bb51bbf5b82b5
#
_cell.length_a   1.000
_cell.length_b   1.000
_cell.length_c   1.000
_cell.angle_alpha   90.00
_cell.angle_beta   90.00
_cell.angle_gamma   90.00
#
_symmetry.space_group_name_H-M   'P 1'
#
loop_
_entity.id
_entity.type
_entity.pdbx_description
1 polymer ?
#
loop_
_entity_poly.entity_id
_entity_poly.type
_entity_poly.pdbx_seq_one_letter_code
_entity_poly.pdbx_strand_id
1 'polypeptide(L)'
;MSLFRNSRLPSAILPTCAAIALGASASVAWSSSHREAPYTAMNPTIDATDLYVFRSYETGRAGFVTLLANYMPFQDPQGGPNFYMFNPDALYEIHIDNTGAGSEAMTFQFRFTNTSKGAALMVGGKSVKVPLINTGPLSGPMPAALNVTESYTLKLVRGDRRTGSVGNVTNAAGGASVFTKPVDNIGDKTFGGSTGYATYANQFIHNVAIPGCATPGRVFVGQRKEPFYIAVGRTFDLFNLNPLGAEVGGNNNDLESKNISTLALEVPIACLTAGSDPVIGAWTTASLRQGRLLSNGPPPGLNKVGKEGGAWTQVSRLGNPLVNEVVIGLDDKDKFNSSKPKNDLTNFADYVTNPTLPALIQTLFPSAVAPTKFPRNDLVTVFLKGIKGVNQPTTVAVPAEMMRLNTAIPVVAIGAQNPLGVAGGDNAGYPNGRRPGDDVVDLSLRVAMGALCVLTGPTDTLQVGCAPTDAPAGGLAFTDGVRKTSINYGASFPYFTTPLPGNFNPTADAGTTFP
;
A
#
# COMPACT_ATOMS: atom_id res chain seq x y z
N MET A 1 -57.73 27.33 52.63
CA MET A 1 -58.35 26.42 53.61
C MET A 1 -57.69 25.08 53.39
N SER A 2 -56.62 24.80 54.11
CA SER A 2 -56.48 23.94 55.30
C SER A 2 -56.86 22.50 54.93
N LEU A 3 -56.10 21.44 55.19
CA LEU A 3 -55.15 21.08 56.23
C LEU A 3 -54.45 19.76 55.85
N PHE A 4 -53.16 19.67 56.13
CA PHE A 4 -52.38 18.62 56.77
C PHE A 4 -52.98 17.19 56.97
N ARG A 5 -52.18 16.13 56.65
CA ARG A 5 -51.39 15.38 57.65
C ARG A 5 -50.67 14.15 57.14
N ASN A 6 -49.39 14.09 57.48
CA ASN A 6 -48.45 13.01 57.67
C ASN A 6 -49.00 11.58 57.83
N SER A 7 -48.27 10.58 57.28
CA SER A 7 -47.50 9.66 58.12
C SER A 7 -46.79 8.51 57.36
N ARG A 8 -45.48 8.40 57.64
CA ARG A 8 -44.70 7.18 57.90
C ARG A 8 -44.46 6.17 56.79
N LEU A 9 -43.16 6.08 56.45
CA LEU A 9 -42.47 4.91 55.94
C LEU A 9 -42.60 3.69 56.80
N PRO A 10 -42.51 2.48 56.22
CA PRO A 10 -41.37 1.67 56.56
C PRO A 10 -40.73 0.87 55.36
N SER A 11 -39.40 0.74 55.48
CA SER A 11 -38.56 -0.45 55.28
C SER A 11 -38.48 -1.12 53.90
N ALA A 12 -37.39 -0.88 53.25
CA ALA A 12 -36.46 -1.81 52.61
C ALA A 12 -36.99 -3.14 52.02
N ILE A 13 -37.02 -3.20 50.70
CA ILE A 13 -36.71 -4.42 49.95
C ILE A 13 -35.82 -3.97 48.78
N LEU A 14 -34.55 -4.41 48.79
CA LEU A 14 -33.68 -4.37 47.62
C LEU A 14 -34.23 -5.33 46.55
N PRO A 15 -34.41 -4.90 45.32
CA PRO A 15 -34.36 -5.81 44.18
C PRO A 15 -32.95 -5.79 43.62
N THR A 16 -32.31 -6.93 43.66
CA THR A 16 -31.11 -7.28 42.92
C THR A 16 -31.40 -7.07 41.44
N CYS A 17 -30.98 -5.94 40.88
CA CYS A 17 -30.92 -5.76 39.44
C CYS A 17 -29.76 -6.60 38.90
N ALA A 18 -30.09 -7.79 38.41
CA ALA A 18 -29.20 -8.53 37.50
C ALA A 18 -29.06 -7.69 36.23
N ALA A 19 -27.95 -6.98 36.12
CA ALA A 19 -27.53 -6.36 34.89
C ALA A 19 -27.15 -7.47 33.90
N ILE A 20 -28.08 -7.82 33.02
CA ILE A 20 -27.76 -8.55 31.78
C ILE A 20 -26.99 -7.55 30.92
N ALA A 21 -25.65 -7.62 30.98
CA ALA A 21 -24.79 -7.02 30.00
C ALA A 21 -24.97 -7.81 28.70
N LEU A 22 -25.89 -7.37 27.85
CA LEU A 22 -25.83 -7.70 26.44
C LEU A 22 -24.55 -7.02 25.87
N GLY A 23 -23.49 -7.77 25.84
CA GLY A 23 -22.31 -7.44 25.07
C GLY A 23 -22.67 -7.46 23.57
N ALA A 24 -23.20 -6.34 23.09
CA ALA A 24 -23.11 -6.05 21.67
C ALA A 24 -21.64 -5.76 21.38
N SER A 25 -20.90 -6.79 21.05
CA SER A 25 -19.61 -6.65 20.39
C SER A 25 -19.86 -6.05 19.00
N ALA A 26 -20.04 -4.73 18.95
CA ALA A 26 -19.80 -3.98 17.73
C ALA A 26 -18.28 -4.11 17.48
N SER A 27 -17.91 -5.08 16.66
CA SER A 27 -16.59 -5.15 16.06
C SER A 27 -16.46 -3.93 15.15
N VAL A 28 -16.00 -2.81 15.71
CA VAL A 28 -15.53 -1.69 14.94
C VAL A 28 -14.19 -2.16 14.39
N ALA A 29 -14.22 -2.65 13.16
CA ALA A 29 -13.00 -2.97 12.42
C ALA A 29 -12.27 -1.67 12.11
N TRP A 30 -11.37 -1.26 12.99
CA TRP A 30 -10.38 -0.23 12.76
C TRP A 30 -9.14 -0.92 12.21
N SER A 31 -8.85 -0.64 10.99
CA SER A 31 -7.78 -1.26 10.27
C SER A 31 -6.69 -0.25 9.95
N SER A 32 -5.47 -0.63 9.98
CA SER A 32 -4.28 0.19 9.88
C SER A 32 -3.44 -0.07 8.66
N SER A 33 -2.31 0.50 8.74
CA SER A 33 -1.26 0.72 7.78
C SER A 33 -1.70 1.67 6.67
N HIS A 34 -2.90 1.96 6.62
CA HIS A 34 -3.57 2.72 5.63
C HIS A 34 -4.53 3.62 6.39
N ARG A 35 -4.63 4.86 6.05
CA ARG A 35 -5.30 5.92 6.82
C ARG A 35 -4.55 6.30 8.11
N GLU A 36 -3.24 6.08 8.15
CA GLU A 36 -2.38 6.39 9.31
C GLU A 36 -2.26 7.89 9.57
N ALA A 37 -2.39 8.73 8.53
CA ALA A 37 -2.31 10.18 8.64
C ALA A 37 -3.70 10.82 8.56
N PRO A 38 -3.95 11.92 9.29
CA PRO A 38 -5.26 12.55 9.33
C PRO A 38 -5.80 12.94 7.96
N TYR A 39 -4.95 13.47 7.07
CA TYR A 39 -5.40 13.91 5.75
C TYR A 39 -5.74 12.75 4.82
N THR A 40 -4.96 11.67 4.81
CA THR A 40 -5.25 10.47 4.00
C THR A 40 -6.48 9.73 4.52
N ALA A 41 -6.70 9.71 5.84
CA ALA A 41 -7.90 9.16 6.44
C ALA A 41 -9.19 9.84 5.94
N MET A 42 -9.13 11.18 5.75
CA MET A 42 -10.24 11.96 5.18
C MET A 42 -10.36 11.83 3.65
N ASN A 43 -9.29 11.45 2.96
CA ASN A 43 -9.21 11.38 1.51
C ASN A 43 -8.66 10.03 1.02
N PRO A 44 -9.35 8.90 1.27
CA PRO A 44 -8.79 7.57 1.03
C PRO A 44 -8.42 7.28 -0.44
N THR A 45 -8.94 8.03 -1.40
CA THR A 45 -8.60 7.86 -2.82
C THR A 45 -7.17 8.23 -3.18
N ILE A 46 -6.48 8.99 -2.31
CA ILE A 46 -5.08 9.40 -2.52
C ILE A 46 -4.13 8.73 -1.53
N ASP A 47 -4.63 7.85 -0.69
CA ASP A 47 -3.86 7.14 0.31
C ASP A 47 -3.02 6.05 -0.35
N ALA A 48 -1.69 6.20 -0.33
CA ALA A 48 -0.73 5.22 -0.81
C ALA A 48 -0.50 4.18 0.30
N THR A 49 -0.85 2.95 0.02
CA THR A 49 -0.93 1.89 1.04
C THR A 49 0.29 0.98 1.05
N ASP A 50 0.77 0.60 -0.13
CA ASP A 50 1.90 -0.30 -0.30
C ASP A 50 2.69 0.05 -1.55
N LEU A 51 4.02 -0.15 -1.43
CA LEU A 51 4.93 -0.11 -2.56
C LEU A 51 5.74 -1.42 -2.57
N TYR A 52 5.68 -2.12 -3.71
CA TYR A 52 6.52 -3.28 -3.97
C TYR A 52 7.48 -2.95 -5.12
N VAL A 53 8.74 -3.26 -4.91
CA VAL A 53 9.82 -2.99 -5.88
C VAL A 53 10.73 -4.22 -5.89
N PHE A 54 10.76 -4.95 -7.00
CA PHE A 54 11.55 -6.17 -7.09
C PHE A 54 11.92 -6.50 -8.53
N ARG A 55 12.99 -7.28 -8.72
CA ARG A 55 13.26 -7.87 -10.04
C ARG A 55 12.16 -8.86 -10.37
N SER A 56 11.64 -8.77 -11.60
CA SER A 56 10.56 -9.64 -12.07
C SER A 56 10.99 -11.11 -12.02
N TYR A 57 10.31 -11.90 -11.22
CA TYR A 57 10.61 -13.34 -11.06
C TYR A 57 9.78 -14.24 -11.99
N GLU A 58 8.94 -13.68 -12.83
CA GLU A 58 8.29 -14.38 -13.94
C GLU A 58 9.34 -14.94 -14.91
N THR A 59 9.16 -16.17 -15.35
CA THR A 59 10.08 -16.85 -16.26
C THR A 59 10.32 -16.01 -17.53
N GLY A 60 11.58 -15.77 -17.85
CA GLY A 60 12.00 -14.94 -18.99
C GLY A 60 11.97 -13.44 -18.73
N ARG A 61 11.62 -12.97 -17.52
CA ARG A 61 11.50 -11.54 -17.18
C ARG A 61 12.52 -11.02 -16.17
N ALA A 62 13.59 -11.77 -15.86
CA ALA A 62 14.61 -11.36 -14.90
C ALA A 62 15.40 -10.08 -15.28
N GLY A 63 15.31 -9.62 -16.53
CA GLY A 63 15.88 -8.34 -16.99
C GLY A 63 15.01 -7.10 -16.71
N PHE A 64 13.93 -7.25 -15.92
CA PHE A 64 12.98 -6.20 -15.61
C PHE A 64 12.86 -5.99 -14.10
N VAL A 65 12.43 -4.79 -13.72
CA VAL A 65 11.94 -4.44 -12.39
C VAL A 65 10.43 -4.27 -12.45
N THR A 66 9.75 -4.87 -11.51
CA THR A 66 8.32 -4.65 -11.26
C THR A 66 8.13 -3.63 -10.13
N LEU A 67 7.29 -2.64 -10.39
CA LEU A 67 6.87 -1.58 -9.47
C LEU A 67 5.35 -1.72 -9.29
N LEU A 68 4.90 -2.03 -8.07
CA LEU A 68 3.48 -2.11 -7.75
C LEU A 68 3.18 -1.08 -6.66
N ALA A 69 2.39 -0.06 -6.99
CA ALA A 69 1.96 0.96 -6.03
C ALA A 69 0.46 0.80 -5.78
N ASN A 70 0.10 0.54 -4.53
CA ASN A 70 -1.27 0.34 -4.09
C ASN A 70 -1.85 1.61 -3.50
N TYR A 71 -3.16 1.79 -3.72
CA TYR A 71 -3.92 2.94 -3.24
C TYR A 71 -5.32 2.53 -2.81
N MET A 72 -5.97 3.38 -2.01
CA MET A 72 -7.34 3.19 -1.53
C MET A 72 -7.47 1.96 -0.62
N PRO A 73 -7.01 2.10 0.65
CA PRO A 73 -6.99 1.00 1.61
C PRO A 73 -8.38 0.50 1.99
N PHE A 74 -8.45 -0.76 2.42
CA PHE A 74 -9.63 -1.40 3.02
C PHE A 74 -10.85 -1.43 2.11
N GLN A 75 -10.63 -1.77 0.84
CA GLN A 75 -11.73 -1.98 -0.08
C GLN A 75 -12.49 -3.26 0.30
N ASP A 76 -13.59 -3.09 1.01
CA ASP A 76 -14.55 -4.18 1.18
C ASP A 76 -15.13 -4.55 -0.18
N PRO A 77 -15.13 -5.83 -0.57
CA PRO A 77 -15.67 -6.24 -1.87
C PRO A 77 -17.09 -5.75 -2.10
N GLN A 78 -17.93 -5.79 -1.07
CA GLN A 78 -19.33 -5.35 -1.09
C GLN A 78 -19.51 -3.85 -0.83
N GLY A 79 -18.44 -3.10 -0.59
CA GLY A 79 -18.48 -1.69 -0.16
C GLY A 79 -18.89 -0.69 -1.22
N GLY A 80 -19.55 -1.11 -2.25
CA GLY A 80 -19.95 -0.29 -3.37
C GLY A 80 -19.20 -0.73 -4.62
N PRO A 81 -19.72 -1.70 -5.36
CA PRO A 81 -19.03 -2.42 -6.44
C PRO A 81 -18.68 -1.57 -7.65
N ASN A 82 -18.68 -0.28 -7.56
CA ASN A 82 -18.38 0.61 -8.66
C ASN A 82 -17.62 1.85 -8.20
N PHE A 83 -17.16 1.89 -6.95
CA PHE A 83 -16.80 3.15 -6.32
C PHE A 83 -15.33 3.24 -5.91
N TYR A 84 -14.51 2.26 -6.26
CA TYR A 84 -13.06 2.31 -6.04
C TYR A 84 -12.32 2.87 -7.28
N MET A 85 -12.94 3.86 -7.95
CA MET A 85 -12.29 4.57 -9.06
C MET A 85 -11.18 5.46 -8.54
N PHE A 86 -10.08 5.53 -9.31
CA PHE A 86 -9.05 6.52 -9.05
C PHE A 86 -9.60 7.94 -9.19
N ASN A 87 -9.11 8.84 -8.35
CA ASN A 87 -9.55 10.23 -8.34
C ASN A 87 -9.04 10.96 -9.61
N PRO A 88 -9.91 11.44 -10.50
CA PRO A 88 -9.49 12.14 -11.71
C PRO A 88 -8.85 13.50 -11.42
N ASP A 89 -9.04 14.05 -10.22
CA ASP A 89 -8.44 15.31 -9.78
C ASP A 89 -7.09 15.10 -9.09
N ALA A 90 -6.65 13.84 -8.89
CA ALA A 90 -5.35 13.50 -8.34
C ALA A 90 -4.30 13.21 -9.42
N LEU A 91 -3.04 13.30 -9.04
CA LEU A 91 -1.87 12.86 -9.79
C LEU A 91 -1.15 11.80 -8.96
N TYR A 92 -1.08 10.57 -9.48
CA TYR A 92 -0.40 9.44 -8.85
C TYR A 92 0.96 9.24 -9.51
N GLU A 93 2.00 9.03 -8.70
CA GLU A 93 3.37 9.05 -9.19
C GLU A 93 4.21 7.93 -8.57
N ILE A 94 5.04 7.27 -9.38
CA ILE A 94 6.11 6.37 -8.93
C ILE A 94 7.43 7.02 -9.31
N HIS A 95 8.30 7.24 -8.33
CA HIS A 95 9.57 7.93 -8.48
C HIS A 95 10.73 6.98 -8.39
N ILE A 96 11.80 7.27 -9.13
CA ILE A 96 13.05 6.53 -9.11
C ILE A 96 14.21 7.50 -8.85
N ASP A 97 15.01 7.21 -7.84
CA ASP A 97 16.34 7.77 -7.63
C ASP A 97 17.38 6.72 -8.00
N ASN A 98 18.16 6.99 -9.05
CA ASN A 98 19.27 6.16 -9.48
C ASN A 98 20.61 6.90 -9.36
N THR A 99 20.65 7.93 -8.53
CA THR A 99 21.82 8.79 -8.31
C THR A 99 22.26 8.85 -6.85
N GLY A 100 21.44 8.34 -5.93
CA GLY A 100 21.65 8.45 -4.47
C GLY A 100 21.48 9.87 -3.92
N ALA A 101 20.81 10.76 -4.68
CA ALA A 101 20.62 12.17 -4.31
C ALA A 101 19.38 12.41 -3.41
N GLY A 102 18.61 11.37 -3.10
CA GLY A 102 17.36 11.53 -2.36
C GLY A 102 16.26 12.29 -3.14
N SER A 103 16.42 12.36 -4.45
CA SER A 103 15.52 13.07 -5.38
C SER A 103 15.23 12.21 -6.61
N GLU A 104 14.07 12.45 -7.19
CA GLU A 104 13.67 11.78 -8.41
C GLU A 104 14.58 12.12 -9.62
N ALA A 105 15.18 11.09 -10.24
CA ALA A 105 15.79 11.18 -11.57
C ALA A 105 14.75 10.86 -12.65
N MET A 106 13.76 10.05 -12.31
CA MET A 106 12.63 9.68 -13.16
C MET A 106 11.34 9.62 -12.35
N THR A 107 10.22 9.97 -12.99
CA THR A 107 8.89 9.88 -12.40
C THR A 107 7.89 9.34 -13.42
N PHE A 108 7.21 8.26 -13.08
CA PHE A 108 6.06 7.75 -13.83
C PHE A 108 4.79 8.38 -13.27
N GLN A 109 4.05 9.12 -14.12
CA GLN A 109 2.86 9.89 -13.73
C GLN A 109 1.60 9.30 -14.34
N PHE A 110 0.64 8.93 -13.49
CA PHE A 110 -0.68 8.42 -13.88
C PHE A 110 -1.74 9.47 -13.65
N ARG A 111 -2.59 9.70 -14.66
CA ARG A 111 -3.77 10.57 -14.59
C ARG A 111 -4.99 9.84 -15.09
N PHE A 112 -6.10 9.94 -14.36
CA PHE A 112 -7.33 9.20 -14.61
C PHE A 112 -8.43 10.08 -15.20
N THR A 113 -9.34 9.46 -15.96
CA THR A 113 -10.53 10.07 -16.51
C THR A 113 -11.68 9.08 -16.42
N ASN A 114 -12.78 9.49 -15.77
CA ASN A 114 -13.99 8.70 -15.62
C ASN A 114 -15.05 9.22 -16.61
N THR A 115 -15.59 8.35 -17.45
CA THR A 115 -16.55 8.70 -18.49
C THR A 115 -17.81 7.88 -18.34
N SER A 116 -18.96 8.56 -18.25
CA SER A 116 -20.29 7.94 -18.27
C SER A 116 -20.89 8.02 -19.68
N LYS A 117 -21.42 6.90 -20.18
CA LYS A 117 -22.22 6.88 -21.41
C LYS A 117 -23.63 7.44 -21.21
N GLY A 118 -24.06 7.57 -19.93
CA GLY A 118 -25.41 8.03 -19.60
C GLY A 118 -26.50 7.03 -19.99
N ALA A 119 -26.22 5.73 -19.86
CA ALA A 119 -27.18 4.67 -20.19
C ALA A 119 -28.53 4.92 -19.53
N ALA A 120 -29.62 4.78 -20.31
CA ALA A 120 -30.97 5.04 -19.86
C ALA A 120 -31.94 3.97 -20.39
N LEU A 121 -33.05 3.77 -19.69
CA LEU A 121 -34.13 2.89 -20.06
C LEU A 121 -35.44 3.69 -20.24
N MET A 122 -36.28 3.23 -21.14
CA MET A 122 -37.62 3.77 -21.27
C MET A 122 -38.55 3.17 -20.20
N VAL A 123 -39.02 4.00 -19.28
CA VAL A 123 -39.90 3.61 -18.18
C VAL A 123 -41.12 4.54 -18.19
N GLY A 124 -42.31 4.01 -18.38
CA GLY A 124 -43.53 4.81 -18.42
C GLY A 124 -43.49 5.93 -19.46
N GLY A 125 -42.86 5.69 -20.61
CA GLY A 125 -42.73 6.68 -21.70
C GLY A 125 -41.63 7.73 -21.49
N LYS A 126 -40.84 7.64 -20.42
CA LYS A 126 -39.72 8.56 -20.13
C LYS A 126 -38.38 7.85 -20.21
N SER A 127 -37.38 8.52 -20.78
CA SER A 127 -35.99 8.04 -20.74
C SER A 127 -35.37 8.35 -19.38
N VAL A 128 -35.06 7.32 -18.57
CA VAL A 128 -34.55 7.44 -17.23
C VAL A 128 -33.16 6.78 -17.13
N LYS A 129 -32.16 7.49 -16.58
CA LYS A 129 -30.79 6.98 -16.43
C LYS A 129 -30.74 5.81 -15.47
N VAL A 130 -29.94 4.79 -15.81
CA VAL A 130 -29.72 3.64 -14.93
C VAL A 130 -28.78 4.02 -13.78
N PRO A 131 -28.99 3.47 -12.58
CA PRO A 131 -28.17 3.78 -11.41
C PRO A 131 -26.87 2.94 -11.32
N LEU A 132 -26.64 2.01 -12.28
CA LEU A 132 -25.56 1.03 -12.23
C LEU A 132 -24.44 1.36 -13.23
N ILE A 133 -23.24 0.86 -12.96
CA ILE A 133 -22.07 0.99 -13.81
C ILE A 133 -22.18 0.13 -15.08
N ASN A 134 -22.98 -0.92 -15.05
CA ASN A 134 -23.27 -1.80 -16.19
C ASN A 134 -24.76 -2.15 -16.27
N THR A 135 -25.22 -2.51 -17.45
CA THR A 135 -26.62 -2.88 -17.72
C THR A 135 -26.79 -4.36 -18.09
N GLY A 136 -25.71 -5.14 -18.01
CA GLY A 136 -25.68 -6.56 -18.30
C GLY A 136 -24.29 -7.15 -18.09
N PRO A 137 -24.09 -8.45 -18.38
CA PRO A 137 -22.79 -9.11 -18.27
C PRO A 137 -21.71 -8.40 -19.10
N LEU A 138 -20.47 -8.46 -18.60
CA LEU A 138 -19.31 -7.82 -19.21
C LEU A 138 -18.34 -8.88 -19.71
N SER A 139 -17.91 -8.72 -20.97
CA SER A 139 -16.86 -9.51 -21.61
C SER A 139 -16.14 -8.62 -22.62
N GLY A 140 -14.81 -8.78 -22.73
CA GLY A 140 -13.99 -7.93 -23.59
C GLY A 140 -13.76 -6.52 -23.01
N PRO A 141 -12.81 -5.76 -23.59
CA PRO A 141 -12.31 -4.51 -23.00
C PRO A 141 -13.30 -3.33 -23.08
N MET A 142 -14.26 -3.36 -24.01
CA MET A 142 -15.24 -2.27 -24.21
C MET A 142 -16.66 -2.82 -24.45
N PRO A 143 -17.23 -3.56 -23.49
CA PRO A 143 -18.54 -4.18 -23.68
C PRO A 143 -19.65 -3.14 -23.79
N ALA A 144 -20.64 -3.43 -24.64
CA ALA A 144 -21.78 -2.52 -24.86
C ALA A 144 -22.57 -2.24 -23.58
N ALA A 145 -22.69 -3.24 -22.71
CA ALA A 145 -23.38 -3.15 -21.43
C ALA A 145 -22.65 -2.28 -20.38
N LEU A 146 -21.42 -1.87 -20.61
CA LEU A 146 -20.68 -1.01 -19.70
C LEU A 146 -21.16 0.45 -19.83
N ASN A 147 -21.65 1.02 -18.73
CA ASN A 147 -22.16 2.40 -18.67
C ASN A 147 -21.08 3.41 -18.27
N VAL A 148 -20.09 3.00 -17.45
CA VAL A 148 -19.00 3.87 -17.00
C VAL A 148 -17.67 3.22 -17.34
N THR A 149 -16.76 4.02 -17.92
CA THR A 149 -15.38 3.60 -18.21
C THR A 149 -14.40 4.46 -17.45
N GLU A 150 -13.32 3.85 -16.99
CA GLU A 150 -12.15 4.53 -16.42
C GLU A 150 -10.97 4.33 -17.37
N SER A 151 -10.32 5.43 -17.73
CA SER A 151 -9.12 5.43 -18.55
C SER A 151 -8.01 6.22 -17.87
N TYR A 152 -6.76 5.98 -18.30
CA TYR A 152 -5.61 6.71 -17.76
C TYR A 152 -4.57 7.01 -18.83
N THR A 153 -3.78 8.05 -18.57
CA THR A 153 -2.53 8.33 -19.28
C THR A 153 -1.36 8.01 -18.37
N LEU A 154 -0.27 7.54 -18.97
CA LEU A 154 1.00 7.31 -18.28
C LEU A 154 2.10 8.13 -18.97
N LYS A 155 2.82 8.94 -18.20
CA LYS A 155 3.94 9.74 -18.67
C LYS A 155 5.20 9.40 -17.91
N LEU A 156 6.33 9.47 -18.57
CA LEU A 156 7.65 9.47 -17.94
C LEU A 156 8.19 10.89 -17.93
N VAL A 157 8.54 11.39 -16.75
CA VAL A 157 9.28 12.65 -16.57
C VAL A 157 10.70 12.31 -16.17
N ARG A 158 11.69 12.85 -16.86
CA ARG A 158 13.11 12.73 -16.52
C ARG A 158 13.60 14.03 -15.88
N GLY A 159 14.27 13.91 -14.73
CA GLY A 159 14.62 15.04 -13.87
C GLY A 159 13.48 15.38 -12.89
N ASP A 160 13.41 16.63 -12.45
CA ASP A 160 12.39 17.07 -11.50
C ASP A 160 10.97 16.81 -12.04
N ARG A 161 10.14 16.20 -11.24
CA ARG A 161 8.78 15.72 -11.60
C ARG A 161 7.81 16.81 -12.06
N ARG A 162 8.13 18.10 -11.86
CA ARG A 162 7.28 19.24 -12.28
C ARG A 162 7.86 20.01 -13.46
N THR A 163 9.18 20.03 -13.60
CA THR A 163 9.89 20.85 -14.61
C THR A 163 10.74 20.04 -15.58
N GLY A 164 10.90 18.75 -15.34
CA GLY A 164 11.71 17.85 -16.16
C GLY A 164 11.13 17.58 -17.56
N SER A 165 11.88 16.81 -18.34
CA SER A 165 11.50 16.43 -19.71
C SER A 165 10.42 15.35 -19.69
N VAL A 166 9.28 15.60 -20.34
CA VAL A 166 8.09 14.75 -20.33
C VAL A 166 7.97 13.96 -21.62
N GLY A 167 7.76 12.65 -21.53
CA GLY A 167 7.42 11.78 -22.66
C GLY A 167 6.18 10.93 -22.35
N ASN A 168 5.31 10.72 -23.34
CA ASN A 168 4.17 9.82 -23.19
C ASN A 168 4.63 8.36 -23.29
N VAL A 169 4.22 7.54 -22.34
CA VAL A 169 4.25 6.08 -22.47
C VAL A 169 3.09 5.68 -23.39
N THR A 170 3.36 4.84 -24.38
CA THR A 170 2.37 4.45 -25.37
C THR A 170 2.24 2.94 -25.48
N ASN A 171 1.10 2.47 -25.94
CA ASN A 171 0.91 1.06 -26.27
C ASN A 171 1.89 0.65 -27.37
N ALA A 172 2.68 -0.39 -27.13
CA ALA A 172 3.71 -0.83 -28.07
C ALA A 172 3.14 -1.34 -29.41
N ALA A 173 1.91 -1.82 -29.42
CA ALA A 173 1.27 -2.36 -30.63
C ALA A 173 0.57 -1.31 -31.51
N GLY A 174 0.22 -0.13 -30.98
CA GLY A 174 -0.58 0.83 -31.75
C GLY A 174 -0.31 2.30 -31.43
N GLY A 175 0.66 2.58 -30.56
CA GLY A 175 1.08 3.95 -30.23
C GLY A 175 0.07 4.77 -29.39
N ALA A 176 -1.04 4.20 -28.96
CA ALA A 176 -2.04 4.90 -28.16
C ALA A 176 -1.44 5.30 -26.80
N SER A 177 -1.67 6.56 -26.37
CA SER A 177 -1.21 7.10 -25.10
C SER A 177 -2.28 7.12 -24.00
N VAL A 178 -3.48 6.65 -24.31
CA VAL A 178 -4.58 6.48 -23.38
C VAL A 178 -4.86 4.99 -23.24
N PHE A 179 -4.94 4.52 -22.00
CA PHE A 179 -5.20 3.14 -21.64
C PHE A 179 -6.52 3.04 -20.91
N THR A 180 -7.23 1.95 -21.09
CA THR A 180 -8.46 1.65 -20.33
C THR A 180 -8.12 0.77 -19.14
N LYS A 181 -8.76 1.03 -17.99
CA LYS A 181 -8.70 0.21 -16.78
C LYS A 181 -9.90 -0.76 -16.78
N PRO A 182 -9.74 -2.02 -16.33
CA PRO A 182 -10.90 -2.88 -16.06
C PRO A 182 -11.75 -2.24 -14.95
N VAL A 183 -13.05 -2.41 -15.00
CA VAL A 183 -13.90 -2.11 -13.85
C VAL A 183 -13.60 -3.10 -12.73
N ASP A 184 -13.92 -2.73 -11.51
CA ASP A 184 -13.72 -3.58 -10.34
C ASP A 184 -14.53 -4.88 -10.45
N ASN A 185 -14.17 -5.90 -9.65
CA ASN A 185 -14.90 -7.16 -9.65
C ASN A 185 -16.29 -7.00 -9.02
N ILE A 186 -17.26 -6.59 -9.85
CA ILE A 186 -18.64 -6.33 -9.44
C ILE A 186 -19.30 -7.60 -8.87
N GLY A 187 -18.98 -8.76 -9.46
CA GLY A 187 -19.52 -10.03 -8.98
C GLY A 187 -19.81 -11.04 -10.08
N ASP A 188 -20.22 -12.22 -9.65
CA ASP A 188 -20.34 -13.42 -10.48
C ASP A 188 -21.35 -13.29 -11.62
N LYS A 189 -22.46 -12.61 -11.38
CA LYS A 189 -23.47 -12.40 -12.44
C LYS A 189 -22.95 -11.49 -13.57
N THR A 190 -22.04 -10.57 -13.24
CA THR A 190 -21.43 -9.67 -14.22
C THR A 190 -20.37 -10.38 -15.06
N PHE A 191 -19.54 -11.22 -14.43
CA PHE A 191 -18.35 -11.79 -15.07
C PHE A 191 -18.38 -13.31 -15.25
N GLY A 192 -19.34 -14.03 -14.67
CA GLY A 192 -19.38 -15.49 -14.70
C GLY A 192 -18.41 -16.15 -13.71
N GLY A 193 -18.17 -15.48 -12.56
CA GLY A 193 -17.27 -15.95 -11.50
C GLY A 193 -15.85 -15.39 -11.60
N SER A 194 -14.98 -15.82 -10.68
CA SER A 194 -13.59 -15.34 -10.55
C SER A 194 -12.76 -15.57 -11.82
N THR A 195 -12.88 -16.73 -12.46
CA THR A 195 -12.22 -17.04 -13.73
C THR A 195 -12.68 -16.10 -14.85
N GLY A 196 -13.96 -15.77 -14.91
CA GLY A 196 -14.50 -14.80 -15.85
C GLY A 196 -13.93 -13.41 -15.62
N TYR A 197 -13.85 -12.95 -14.37
CA TYR A 197 -13.20 -11.68 -14.07
C TYR A 197 -11.70 -11.69 -14.41
N ALA A 198 -10.96 -12.74 -14.08
CA ALA A 198 -9.56 -12.84 -14.44
C ALA A 198 -9.35 -12.75 -15.96
N THR A 199 -10.16 -13.48 -16.75
CA THR A 199 -10.13 -13.42 -18.22
C THR A 199 -10.43 -12.01 -18.74
N TYR A 200 -11.40 -11.34 -18.15
CA TYR A 200 -11.73 -9.95 -18.50
C TYR A 200 -10.57 -9.00 -18.15
N ALA A 201 -10.07 -9.04 -16.91
CA ALA A 201 -9.05 -8.11 -16.42
C ALA A 201 -7.69 -8.28 -17.12
N ASN A 202 -7.33 -9.50 -17.50
CA ASN A 202 -6.05 -9.77 -18.18
C ASN A 202 -5.95 -9.10 -19.57
N GLN A 203 -7.08 -8.73 -20.20
CA GLN A 203 -7.09 -7.99 -21.45
C GLN A 203 -6.57 -6.55 -21.32
N PHE A 204 -6.44 -6.05 -20.09
CA PHE A 204 -5.93 -4.72 -19.77
C PHE A 204 -4.45 -4.71 -19.34
N ILE A 205 -3.75 -5.84 -19.52
CA ILE A 205 -2.29 -5.88 -19.42
C ILE A 205 -1.73 -5.42 -20.78
N HIS A 206 -1.08 -4.26 -20.80
CA HIS A 206 -0.58 -3.66 -22.02
C HIS A 206 0.95 -3.73 -22.07
N ASN A 207 1.49 -4.14 -23.22
CA ASN A 207 2.89 -3.90 -23.54
C ASN A 207 3.07 -2.42 -23.90
N VAL A 208 4.07 -1.76 -23.33
CA VAL A 208 4.22 -0.31 -23.45
C VAL A 208 5.61 0.08 -23.92
N ALA A 209 5.66 1.01 -24.88
CA ALA A 209 6.86 1.72 -25.25
C ALA A 209 7.10 2.85 -24.26
N ILE A 210 8.20 2.78 -23.53
CA ILE A 210 8.59 3.76 -22.53
C ILE A 210 9.63 4.69 -23.15
N PRO A 211 9.48 6.02 -23.12
CA PRO A 211 10.41 6.97 -23.73
C PRO A 211 11.84 6.77 -23.27
N GLY A 212 12.76 6.58 -24.25
CA GLY A 212 14.19 6.35 -23.99
C GLY A 212 14.54 4.93 -23.54
N CYS A 213 13.60 3.98 -23.54
CA CYS A 213 13.85 2.57 -23.28
C CYS A 213 13.87 1.78 -24.60
N ALA A 214 14.90 0.95 -24.80
CA ALA A 214 15.01 0.13 -26.02
C ALA A 214 14.02 -1.06 -26.04
N THR A 215 13.68 -1.58 -24.87
CA THR A 215 12.79 -2.75 -24.73
C THR A 215 11.46 -2.31 -24.13
N PRO A 216 10.32 -2.77 -24.67
CA PRO A 216 9.01 -2.48 -24.10
C PRO A 216 8.85 -3.04 -22.68
N GLY A 217 8.17 -2.28 -21.83
CA GLY A 217 7.68 -2.72 -20.52
C GLY A 217 6.25 -3.25 -20.57
N ARG A 218 5.64 -3.42 -19.40
CA ARG A 218 4.21 -3.77 -19.25
C ARG A 218 3.56 -2.84 -18.23
N VAL A 219 2.28 -2.54 -18.42
CA VAL A 219 1.45 -1.82 -17.46
C VAL A 219 0.11 -2.52 -17.27
N PHE A 220 -0.34 -2.54 -16.03
CA PHE A 220 -1.70 -2.90 -15.64
C PHE A 220 -2.15 -1.92 -14.54
N VAL A 221 -3.38 -1.46 -14.62
CA VAL A 221 -4.01 -0.67 -13.56
C VAL A 221 -5.37 -1.29 -13.27
N GLY A 222 -5.65 -1.62 -12.01
CA GLY A 222 -6.93 -2.23 -11.66
C GLY A 222 -6.98 -2.74 -10.22
N GLN A 223 -8.18 -3.15 -9.83
CA GLN A 223 -8.42 -3.77 -8.54
C GLN A 223 -7.76 -5.16 -8.48
N ARG A 224 -7.16 -5.49 -7.34
CA ARG A 224 -6.57 -6.80 -7.01
C ARG A 224 -6.97 -7.19 -5.59
N LYS A 225 -6.83 -8.48 -5.24
CA LYS A 225 -6.91 -8.90 -3.85
C LYS A 225 -5.75 -8.27 -3.08
N GLU A 226 -6.01 -7.81 -1.86
CA GLU A 226 -4.98 -7.22 -1.01
C GLU A 226 -3.91 -8.27 -0.66
N PRO A 227 -2.63 -8.07 -1.05
CA PRO A 227 -1.57 -9.03 -0.80
C PRO A 227 -0.86 -8.81 0.53
N PHE A 228 -1.12 -7.72 1.23
CA PHE A 228 -0.46 -7.40 2.49
C PHE A 228 -1.05 -8.20 3.65
N TYR A 229 -0.21 -8.56 4.59
CA TYR A 229 -0.54 -9.38 5.76
C TYR A 229 -0.16 -8.62 7.01
N ILE A 230 -1.11 -8.39 7.90
CA ILE A 230 -0.85 -7.70 9.16
C ILE A 230 -2.04 -7.84 10.13
N ALA A 231 -1.72 -8.00 11.42
CA ALA A 231 -2.66 -7.84 12.53
C ALA A 231 -2.75 -6.37 12.92
N VAL A 232 -3.47 -5.63 12.11
CA VAL A 232 -3.46 -4.18 12.14
C VAL A 232 -4.14 -3.59 13.35
N GLY A 233 -5.41 -3.92 13.58
CA GLY A 233 -6.17 -3.41 14.70
C GLY A 233 -5.49 -3.69 16.02
N ARG A 234 -4.93 -4.89 16.17
CA ARG A 234 -4.18 -5.28 17.37
C ARG A 234 -2.87 -4.52 17.55
N THR A 235 -2.18 -4.19 16.47
CA THR A 235 -0.96 -3.40 16.53
C THR A 235 -1.24 -2.01 17.11
N PHE A 236 -2.34 -1.36 16.69
CA PHE A 236 -2.71 -0.03 17.19
C PHE A 236 -3.52 -0.02 18.50
N ASP A 237 -4.03 -1.17 18.94
CA ASP A 237 -4.59 -1.35 20.28
C ASP A 237 -3.46 -1.70 21.28
N LEU A 238 -2.49 -0.79 21.44
CA LEU A 238 -1.34 -0.93 22.35
C LEU A 238 -0.61 -2.28 22.20
N PHE A 239 -0.42 -2.73 20.96
CA PHE A 239 0.15 -4.05 20.68
C PHE A 239 -0.61 -5.18 21.41
N ASN A 240 -1.93 -5.19 21.30
CA ASN A 240 -2.79 -6.26 21.82
C ASN A 240 -2.58 -7.56 21.04
N LEU A 241 -1.35 -8.02 21.04
CA LEU A 241 -0.84 -9.23 20.41
C LEU A 241 0.31 -9.79 21.27
N ASN A 242 0.73 -11.02 21.01
CA ASN A 242 1.90 -11.59 21.66
C ASN A 242 3.10 -11.49 20.71
N PRO A 243 3.93 -10.44 20.79
CA PRO A 243 5.00 -10.20 19.82
C PRO A 243 6.15 -11.22 19.88
N LEU A 244 6.19 -12.07 20.90
CA LEU A 244 7.12 -13.19 21.06
C LEU A 244 6.40 -14.54 21.00
N GLY A 245 5.15 -14.57 20.58
CA GLY A 245 4.34 -15.78 20.41
C GLY A 245 4.59 -16.49 19.10
N ALA A 246 3.76 -17.49 18.84
CA ALA A 246 3.78 -18.20 17.57
C ALA A 246 2.96 -17.44 16.51
N GLU A 247 3.37 -17.56 15.25
CA GLU A 247 2.53 -17.21 14.11
C GLU A 247 1.33 -18.19 14.06
N VAL A 248 0.12 -17.67 14.03
CA VAL A 248 -1.11 -18.49 14.15
C VAL A 248 -1.91 -18.60 12.83
N GLY A 249 -1.38 -18.09 11.73
CA GLY A 249 -2.00 -18.21 10.41
C GLY A 249 -2.98 -17.09 10.05
N GLY A 250 -3.64 -17.22 8.91
CA GLY A 250 -4.41 -16.17 8.24
C GLY A 250 -5.60 -15.59 9.03
N ASN A 251 -6.10 -16.26 10.06
CA ASN A 251 -7.24 -15.76 10.86
C ASN A 251 -6.96 -14.44 11.62
N ASN A 252 -5.70 -14.04 11.70
CA ASN A 252 -5.30 -12.77 12.30
C ASN A 252 -4.97 -11.68 11.26
N ASN A 253 -5.05 -11.99 9.97
CA ASN A 253 -4.83 -11.02 8.91
C ASN A 253 -6.08 -10.15 8.71
N ASP A 254 -6.04 -8.90 9.13
CA ASP A 254 -7.16 -7.96 9.00
C ASP A 254 -7.45 -7.59 7.53
N LEU A 255 -6.53 -7.87 6.62
CA LEU A 255 -6.65 -7.58 5.18
C LEU A 255 -7.09 -8.79 4.33
N GLU A 256 -7.29 -9.97 4.94
CA GLU A 256 -7.61 -11.20 4.21
C GLU A 256 -8.88 -11.09 3.34
N SER A 257 -9.87 -10.33 3.79
CA SER A 257 -11.14 -10.12 3.07
C SER A 257 -11.18 -8.79 2.29
N LYS A 258 -10.04 -8.18 2.01
CA LYS A 258 -9.97 -6.85 1.37
C LYS A 258 -9.43 -6.92 -0.06
N ASN A 259 -9.83 -5.95 -0.86
CA ASN A 259 -9.26 -5.63 -2.16
C ASN A 259 -8.44 -4.35 -2.09
N ILE A 260 -7.69 -4.06 -3.16
CA ILE A 260 -6.85 -2.88 -3.30
C ILE A 260 -6.79 -2.40 -4.75
N SER A 261 -6.61 -1.11 -4.98
CA SER A 261 -6.36 -0.54 -6.31
C SER A 261 -4.87 -0.46 -6.58
N THR A 262 -4.41 -1.11 -7.65
CA THR A 262 -2.99 -1.29 -7.97
C THR A 262 -2.61 -0.58 -9.26
N LEU A 263 -1.50 0.17 -9.21
CA LEU A 263 -0.72 0.61 -10.37
C LEU A 263 0.44 -0.37 -10.54
N ALA A 264 0.39 -1.25 -11.52
CA ALA A 264 1.44 -2.21 -11.80
C ALA A 264 2.22 -1.78 -13.05
N LEU A 265 3.53 -1.62 -12.91
CA LEU A 265 4.42 -1.22 -13.98
C LEU A 265 5.66 -2.12 -13.98
N GLU A 266 6.01 -2.68 -15.12
CA GLU A 266 7.24 -3.45 -15.34
C GLU A 266 8.14 -2.72 -16.32
N VAL A 267 9.37 -2.43 -15.90
CA VAL A 267 10.33 -1.58 -16.63
C VAL A 267 11.65 -2.33 -16.82
N PRO A 268 12.29 -2.28 -18.00
CA PRO A 268 13.63 -2.86 -18.18
C PRO A 268 14.64 -2.25 -17.20
N ILE A 269 15.49 -3.09 -16.58
CA ILE A 269 16.53 -2.64 -15.64
C ILE A 269 17.41 -1.55 -16.26
N ALA A 270 17.84 -1.74 -17.52
CA ALA A 270 18.68 -0.78 -18.23
C ALA A 270 18.06 0.62 -18.39
N CYS A 271 16.75 0.75 -18.21
CA CYS A 271 16.07 2.05 -18.24
C CYS A 271 16.02 2.75 -16.89
N LEU A 272 16.17 2.00 -15.80
CA LEU A 272 16.06 2.50 -14.44
C LEU A 272 17.40 2.82 -13.79
N THR A 273 18.45 2.07 -14.15
CA THR A 273 19.80 2.25 -13.61
C THR A 273 20.57 3.36 -14.33
N ALA A 274 21.53 3.97 -13.64
CA ALA A 274 22.42 4.98 -14.18
C ALA A 274 23.89 4.52 -14.04
N GLY A 275 24.66 4.60 -15.13
CA GLY A 275 26.06 4.20 -15.12
C GLY A 275 26.25 2.73 -14.73
N SER A 276 27.19 2.47 -13.82
CA SER A 276 27.52 1.12 -13.34
C SER A 276 26.87 0.76 -12.00
N ASP A 277 26.15 1.69 -11.34
CA ASP A 277 25.48 1.41 -10.09
C ASP A 277 24.18 0.61 -10.33
N PRO A 278 24.06 -0.62 -9.83
CA PRO A 278 22.85 -1.42 -10.01
C PRO A 278 21.72 -1.06 -9.03
N VAL A 279 21.95 -0.18 -8.08
CA VAL A 279 20.98 0.14 -7.02
C VAL A 279 20.10 1.31 -7.45
N ILE A 280 18.80 1.12 -7.29
CA ILE A 280 17.79 2.17 -7.46
C ILE A 280 17.04 2.38 -6.15
N GLY A 281 16.63 3.61 -5.88
CA GLY A 281 15.65 3.96 -4.85
C GLY A 281 14.28 4.22 -5.50
N ALA A 282 13.19 3.85 -4.84
CA ALA A 282 11.84 4.10 -5.32
C ALA A 282 10.89 4.49 -4.19
N TRP A 283 9.93 5.36 -4.50
CA TRP A 283 8.80 5.70 -3.63
C TRP A 283 7.60 6.09 -4.48
N THR A 284 6.42 6.05 -3.89
CA THR A 284 5.18 6.48 -4.55
C THR A 284 4.58 7.68 -3.85
N THR A 285 3.86 8.51 -4.59
CA THR A 285 3.17 9.69 -4.05
C THR A 285 1.83 9.91 -4.74
N ALA A 286 0.91 10.57 -4.04
CA ALA A 286 -0.25 11.19 -4.64
C ALA A 286 -0.22 12.70 -4.39
N SER A 287 -0.69 13.46 -5.37
CA SER A 287 -0.81 14.93 -5.30
C SER A 287 -2.21 15.38 -5.66
N LEU A 288 -2.70 16.40 -4.98
CA LEU A 288 -3.92 17.14 -5.31
C LEU A 288 -3.60 18.56 -5.76
N ARG A 289 -4.58 19.27 -6.34
CA ARG A 289 -4.45 20.71 -6.59
C ARG A 289 -4.57 21.49 -5.31
N GLN A 290 -3.92 22.66 -5.24
CA GLN A 290 -3.92 23.51 -4.05
C GLN A 290 -5.30 24.00 -3.62
N GLY A 291 -6.18 24.23 -4.57
CA GLY A 291 -7.51 24.77 -4.30
C GLY A 291 -8.62 23.95 -4.92
N ARG A 292 -9.71 23.80 -4.19
CA ARG A 292 -10.96 23.21 -4.68
C ARG A 292 -12.11 24.17 -4.37
N LEU A 293 -12.87 24.51 -5.41
CA LEU A 293 -14.09 25.30 -5.30
C LEU A 293 -15.30 24.38 -5.56
N LEU A 294 -16.09 24.15 -4.54
CA LEU A 294 -17.33 23.38 -4.68
C LEU A 294 -18.38 24.19 -5.44
N SER A 295 -19.09 23.54 -6.34
CA SER A 295 -20.17 24.16 -7.11
C SER A 295 -21.46 24.15 -6.29
N ASN A 296 -22.11 25.31 -6.16
CA ASN A 296 -23.46 25.39 -5.65
C ASN A 296 -24.43 24.91 -6.74
N GLY A 297 -25.02 23.71 -6.58
CA GLY A 297 -25.81 23.06 -7.62
C GLY A 297 -24.94 22.49 -8.75
N PRO A 298 -24.14 21.44 -8.49
CA PRO A 298 -23.26 20.86 -9.51
C PRO A 298 -24.07 20.35 -10.71
N PRO A 299 -23.52 20.46 -11.93
CA PRO A 299 -24.17 19.94 -13.11
C PRO A 299 -24.20 18.39 -13.08
N PRO A 300 -25.14 17.76 -13.76
CA PRO A 300 -25.21 16.30 -13.82
C PRO A 300 -23.96 15.71 -14.48
N GLY A 301 -23.51 14.56 -13.99
CA GLY A 301 -22.35 13.82 -14.51
C GLY A 301 -21.45 13.32 -13.39
N LEU A 302 -20.51 12.44 -13.75
CA LEU A 302 -19.51 11.93 -12.83
C LEU A 302 -18.50 13.02 -12.49
N ASN A 303 -18.09 13.08 -11.21
CA ASN A 303 -17.01 13.95 -10.72
C ASN A 303 -17.19 15.46 -11.06
N LYS A 304 -18.44 15.96 -11.02
CA LYS A 304 -18.78 17.35 -11.34
C LYS A 304 -19.08 18.22 -10.12
N VAL A 305 -18.62 17.80 -8.94
CA VAL A 305 -18.93 18.48 -7.67
C VAL A 305 -18.26 19.85 -7.54
N GLY A 306 -17.10 20.05 -8.18
CA GLY A 306 -16.34 21.29 -8.06
C GLY A 306 -15.33 21.47 -9.18
N LYS A 307 -14.49 22.48 -9.00
CA LYS A 307 -13.32 22.76 -9.86
C LYS A 307 -12.06 22.77 -9.00
N GLU A 308 -11.02 22.12 -9.51
CA GLU A 308 -9.70 22.06 -8.90
C GLU A 308 -8.76 23.04 -9.61
N GLY A 309 -7.83 23.67 -8.87
CA GLY A 309 -6.90 24.64 -9.44
C GLY A 309 -5.65 24.86 -8.60
N GLY A 310 -4.68 25.56 -9.16
CA GLY A 310 -3.38 25.84 -8.54
C GLY A 310 -2.31 24.79 -8.89
N ALA A 311 -1.20 24.79 -8.15
CA ALA A 311 -0.10 23.85 -8.33
C ALA A 311 -0.46 22.44 -7.80
N TRP A 312 0.28 21.43 -8.22
CA TRP A 312 0.21 20.09 -7.63
C TRP A 312 0.92 20.10 -6.27
N THR A 313 0.20 19.69 -5.24
CA THR A 313 0.70 19.56 -3.86
C THR A 313 0.71 18.10 -3.47
N GLN A 314 1.86 17.57 -3.08
CA GLN A 314 1.99 16.21 -2.59
C GLN A 314 1.26 16.09 -1.24
N VAL A 315 0.43 15.07 -1.10
CA VAL A 315 -0.42 14.83 0.07
C VAL A 315 -0.35 13.40 0.59
N SER A 316 0.35 12.52 -0.11
CA SER A 316 0.62 11.14 0.30
C SER A 316 1.97 10.71 -0.24
N ARG A 317 2.71 9.91 0.55
CA ARG A 317 4.02 9.37 0.23
C ARG A 317 4.23 8.03 0.91
N LEU A 318 4.79 7.07 0.17
CA LEU A 318 5.22 5.79 0.71
C LEU A 318 6.51 5.32 0.02
N GLY A 319 7.51 4.95 0.82
CA GLY A 319 8.73 4.28 0.39
C GLY A 319 8.84 2.89 1.02
N ASN A 320 9.51 2.79 2.18
CA ASN A 320 9.52 1.55 2.96
C ASN A 320 8.18 1.33 3.67
N PRO A 321 7.77 0.08 3.87
CA PRO A 321 6.57 -0.24 4.62
C PRO A 321 6.69 0.21 6.08
N LEU A 322 5.58 0.56 6.69
CA LEU A 322 5.38 0.85 8.11
C LEU A 322 6.11 2.10 8.64
N VAL A 323 6.78 2.89 7.80
CA VAL A 323 7.51 4.08 8.29
C VAL A 323 6.54 5.14 8.79
N ASN A 324 5.55 5.53 7.99
CA ASN A 324 4.59 6.55 8.42
C ASN A 324 3.64 6.02 9.50
N GLU A 325 3.41 4.71 9.55
CA GLU A 325 2.49 4.06 10.49
C GLU A 325 3.05 4.00 11.92
N VAL A 326 4.29 3.50 12.09
CA VAL A 326 4.85 3.17 13.41
C VAL A 326 6.19 3.83 13.74
N VAL A 327 6.79 4.57 12.80
CA VAL A 327 8.05 5.30 13.04
C VAL A 327 7.78 6.79 13.21
N ILE A 328 7.04 7.41 12.28
CA ILE A 328 6.73 8.85 12.32
C ILE A 328 5.69 9.14 13.40
N GLY A 329 5.97 10.14 14.24
CA GLY A 329 5.05 10.60 15.28
C GLY A 329 3.73 11.14 14.72
N LEU A 330 2.64 10.99 15.48
CA LEU A 330 1.28 11.28 15.03
C LEU A 330 1.11 12.68 14.43
N ASP A 331 1.70 13.69 15.06
CA ASP A 331 1.56 15.10 14.65
C ASP A 331 2.33 15.43 13.35
N ASP A 332 3.32 14.59 12.99
CA ASP A 332 4.17 14.80 11.81
C ASP A 332 3.82 13.91 10.61
N LYS A 333 2.79 13.06 10.70
CA LYS A 333 2.43 12.12 9.63
C LYS A 333 2.02 12.81 8.33
N ASP A 334 1.21 13.86 8.39
CA ASP A 334 0.86 14.67 7.21
C ASP A 334 2.07 15.44 6.67
N LYS A 335 2.99 15.88 7.55
CA LYS A 335 4.24 16.51 7.16
C LYS A 335 5.15 15.51 6.42
N PHE A 336 5.21 14.25 6.87
CA PHE A 336 5.93 13.20 6.16
C PHE A 336 5.32 12.98 4.76
N ASN A 337 4.01 12.82 4.68
CA ASN A 337 3.28 12.66 3.42
C ASN A 337 3.50 13.80 2.42
N SER A 338 3.71 15.02 2.90
CA SER A 338 3.96 16.21 2.06
C SER A 338 5.44 16.48 1.76
N SER A 339 6.36 15.79 2.44
CA SER A 339 7.81 16.01 2.31
C SER A 339 8.44 15.20 1.17
N LYS A 340 9.49 15.76 0.54
CA LYS A 340 10.35 15.02 -0.40
C LYS A 340 11.42 14.24 0.37
N PRO A 341 11.84 13.04 -0.10
CA PRO A 341 12.84 12.21 0.57
C PRO A 341 14.15 12.93 0.93
N LYS A 342 14.62 13.83 0.07
CA LYS A 342 15.84 14.62 0.33
C LYS A 342 15.81 15.48 1.59
N ASN A 343 14.62 15.69 2.17
CA ASN A 343 14.44 16.50 3.37
C ASN A 343 14.31 15.64 4.65
N ASP A 344 14.40 14.31 4.54
CA ASP A 344 14.10 13.40 5.67
C ASP A 344 15.04 13.56 6.85
N LEU A 345 16.34 13.74 6.59
CA LEU A 345 17.29 14.03 7.68
C LEU A 345 16.95 15.30 8.44
N THR A 346 16.53 16.34 7.74
CA THR A 346 16.17 17.63 8.39
C THR A 346 14.86 17.53 9.15
N ASN A 347 13.90 16.78 8.62
CA ASN A 347 12.54 16.77 9.14
C ASN A 347 12.26 15.64 10.14
N PHE A 348 12.94 14.47 9.99
CA PHE A 348 12.50 13.22 10.62
C PHE A 348 13.65 12.39 11.20
N ALA A 349 14.90 12.91 11.24
CA ALA A 349 16.05 12.14 11.70
C ALA A 349 15.83 11.54 13.10
N ASP A 350 15.23 12.30 14.03
CA ASP A 350 15.03 11.88 15.41
C ASP A 350 14.12 10.65 15.53
N TYR A 351 13.13 10.49 14.64
CA TYR A 351 12.27 9.30 14.62
C TYR A 351 13.02 8.03 14.23
N VAL A 352 14.10 8.15 13.48
CA VAL A 352 14.94 7.03 13.05
C VAL A 352 16.09 6.81 14.03
N THR A 353 16.75 7.87 14.49
CA THR A 353 17.89 7.79 15.40
C THR A 353 17.51 7.47 16.84
N ASN A 354 16.29 7.85 17.24
CA ASN A 354 15.74 7.70 18.59
C ASN A 354 14.29 7.18 18.56
N PRO A 355 14.03 6.00 17.97
CA PRO A 355 12.69 5.52 17.72
C PRO A 355 11.91 5.26 19.01
N THR A 356 10.64 5.63 19.05
CA THR A 356 9.75 5.37 20.19
C THR A 356 9.20 3.95 20.23
N LEU A 357 9.10 3.27 19.08
CA LEU A 357 8.49 1.94 18.98
C LEU A 357 9.16 0.90 19.89
N PRO A 358 10.51 0.75 19.93
CA PRO A 358 11.15 -0.20 20.85
C PRO A 358 10.87 0.09 22.32
N ALA A 359 10.85 1.36 22.71
CA ALA A 359 10.55 1.77 24.08
C ALA A 359 9.10 1.45 24.47
N LEU A 360 8.14 1.65 23.56
CA LEU A 360 6.75 1.26 23.75
C LEU A 360 6.60 -0.26 23.89
N ILE A 361 7.26 -1.04 23.03
CA ILE A 361 7.27 -2.51 23.11
C ILE A 361 7.81 -2.94 24.48
N GLN A 362 8.93 -2.40 24.94
CA GLN A 362 9.48 -2.73 26.26
C GLN A 362 8.54 -2.34 27.40
N THR A 363 7.85 -1.19 27.29
CA THR A 363 6.88 -0.74 28.31
C THR A 363 5.71 -1.71 28.44
N LEU A 364 5.23 -2.22 27.32
CA LEU A 364 4.10 -3.15 27.26
C LEU A 364 4.52 -4.62 27.53
N PHE A 365 5.74 -4.97 27.13
CA PHE A 365 6.34 -6.30 27.27
C PHE A 365 7.73 -6.19 27.91
N PRO A 366 7.85 -6.11 29.25
CA PRO A 366 9.12 -5.83 29.93
C PRO A 366 10.27 -6.81 29.63
N SER A 367 9.98 -8.03 29.20
CA SER A 367 10.98 -9.01 28.78
C SER A 367 11.60 -8.68 27.41
N ALA A 368 10.94 -7.85 26.60
CA ALA A 368 11.41 -7.40 25.29
C ALA A 368 12.26 -6.13 25.46
N VAL A 369 13.47 -6.26 25.99
CA VAL A 369 14.35 -5.13 26.31
C VAL A 369 14.78 -4.41 25.03
N ALA A 370 14.48 -3.11 24.96
CA ALA A 370 14.83 -2.26 23.83
C ALA A 370 16.34 -2.10 23.66
N PRO A 371 16.82 -1.81 22.44
CA PRO A 371 18.22 -1.47 22.20
C PRO A 371 18.68 -0.26 23.01
N THR A 372 19.91 -0.33 23.52
CA THR A 372 20.46 0.63 24.49
C THR A 372 21.39 1.67 23.85
N LYS A 373 21.86 1.43 22.62
CA LYS A 373 22.78 2.34 21.95
C LYS A 373 22.08 3.35 21.06
N PHE A 374 22.42 4.61 21.24
CA PHE A 374 21.93 5.74 20.46
C PHE A 374 23.11 6.61 19.97
N PRO A 375 22.97 7.26 18.78
CA PRO A 375 21.84 7.16 17.86
C PRO A 375 21.76 5.76 17.23
N ARG A 376 20.53 5.34 16.83
CA ARG A 376 20.26 4.06 16.17
C ARG A 376 20.76 4.07 14.71
N ASN A 377 22.09 3.96 14.55
CA ASN A 377 22.74 3.96 13.24
C ASN A 377 22.35 2.74 12.37
N ASP A 378 21.97 1.64 12.97
CA ASP A 378 21.40 0.47 12.32
C ASP A 378 20.10 0.81 11.58
N LEU A 379 19.21 1.61 12.20
CA LEU A 379 17.98 2.09 11.56
C LEU A 379 18.26 3.14 10.48
N VAL A 380 19.21 4.03 10.70
CA VAL A 380 19.69 4.97 9.67
C VAL A 380 20.19 4.19 8.45
N THR A 381 20.90 3.09 8.68
CA THR A 381 21.40 2.24 7.59
C THR A 381 20.25 1.61 6.80
N VAL A 382 19.30 0.93 7.46
CA VAL A 382 18.25 0.20 6.74
C VAL A 382 17.22 1.14 6.07
N PHE A 383 16.83 2.22 6.73
CA PHE A 383 15.77 3.09 6.22
C PHE A 383 16.28 4.22 5.32
N LEU A 384 17.45 4.78 5.58
CA LEU A 384 17.89 6.01 4.92
C LEU A 384 19.05 5.82 3.94
N LYS A 385 19.93 4.82 4.15
CA LYS A 385 21.15 4.65 3.34
C LYS A 385 21.16 3.38 2.49
N GLY A 386 20.51 2.32 2.94
CA GLY A 386 20.69 0.96 2.46
C GLY A 386 21.83 0.24 3.19
N ILE A 387 21.80 -1.09 3.16
CA ILE A 387 22.76 -1.99 3.80
C ILE A 387 23.88 -2.29 2.82
N LYS A 388 25.14 -2.09 3.26
CA LYS A 388 26.33 -2.36 2.45
C LYS A 388 26.37 -3.83 2.01
N GLY A 389 26.61 -4.03 0.70
CA GLY A 389 26.63 -5.37 0.10
C GLY A 389 25.24 -5.95 -0.22
N VAL A 390 24.16 -5.29 0.18
CA VAL A 390 22.78 -5.69 -0.11
C VAL A 390 22.13 -4.70 -1.08
N ASN A 391 21.77 -3.52 -0.63
CA ASN A 391 21.00 -2.53 -1.38
C ASN A 391 21.47 -1.09 -1.18
N GLN A 392 22.67 -0.88 -0.66
CA GLN A 392 23.28 0.45 -0.56
C GLN A 392 23.83 0.87 -1.93
N PRO A 393 23.44 2.03 -2.47
CA PRO A 393 24.06 2.56 -3.68
C PRO A 393 25.54 2.90 -3.47
N THR A 394 26.34 2.90 -4.53
CA THR A 394 27.77 3.25 -4.46
C THR A 394 28.00 4.66 -3.92
N THR A 395 27.05 5.56 -4.16
CA THR A 395 27.04 6.92 -3.61
C THR A 395 25.73 7.18 -2.90
N VAL A 396 25.79 7.47 -1.60
CA VAL A 396 24.67 8.00 -0.84
C VAL A 396 24.95 9.47 -0.57
N ALA A 397 24.61 10.32 -1.51
CA ALA A 397 24.82 11.76 -1.39
C ALA A 397 23.88 12.38 -0.34
N VAL A 398 22.64 11.91 -0.29
CA VAL A 398 21.62 12.33 0.67
C VAL A 398 20.93 11.09 1.25
N PRO A 399 21.12 10.80 2.55
CA PRO A 399 20.31 9.78 3.24
C PRO A 399 18.84 10.16 3.22
N ALA A 400 18.01 9.26 2.70
CA ALA A 400 16.60 9.53 2.44
C ALA A 400 15.77 8.24 2.52
N GLU A 401 14.56 8.34 3.04
CA GLU A 401 13.64 7.21 3.15
C GLU A 401 13.08 6.85 1.76
N MET A 402 13.35 5.65 1.31
CA MET A 402 12.84 5.06 0.06
C MET A 402 13.12 3.56 0.03
N MET A 403 12.32 2.81 -0.72
CA MET A 403 12.58 1.41 -1.03
C MET A 403 13.79 1.31 -1.96
N ARG A 404 14.83 0.56 -1.56
CA ARG A 404 16.04 0.37 -2.39
C ARG A 404 16.11 -1.04 -2.93
N LEU A 405 16.45 -1.16 -4.22
CA LEU A 405 16.61 -2.43 -4.92
C LEU A 405 17.97 -2.47 -5.62
N ASN A 406 18.78 -3.46 -5.30
CA ASN A 406 19.97 -3.84 -6.05
C ASN A 406 19.57 -4.78 -7.20
N THR A 407 19.54 -4.26 -8.40
CA THR A 407 19.13 -5.01 -9.59
C THR A 407 20.17 -6.04 -10.06
N ALA A 408 21.39 -6.07 -9.51
CA ALA A 408 22.40 -7.08 -9.79
C ALA A 408 22.14 -8.41 -9.07
N ILE A 409 21.39 -8.39 -7.94
CA ILE A 409 21.09 -9.62 -7.20
C ILE A 409 20.11 -10.48 -8.02
N PRO A 410 20.43 -11.77 -8.25
CA PRO A 410 19.58 -12.67 -9.02
C PRO A 410 18.20 -12.86 -8.40
N VAL A 411 17.20 -13.09 -9.26
CA VAL A 411 15.83 -13.40 -8.80
C VAL A 411 15.77 -14.78 -8.15
N VAL A 412 14.85 -14.93 -7.20
CA VAL A 412 14.48 -16.23 -6.60
C VAL A 412 13.06 -16.56 -7.03
N ALA A 413 12.86 -17.77 -7.55
CA ALA A 413 11.54 -18.25 -7.97
C ALA A 413 10.56 -18.28 -6.78
N ILE A 414 9.28 -18.00 -7.04
CA ILE A 414 8.25 -17.86 -6.01
C ILE A 414 8.23 -19.01 -4.98
N GLY A 415 8.39 -20.25 -5.42
CA GLY A 415 8.38 -21.43 -4.52
C GLY A 415 9.64 -21.60 -3.66
N ALA A 416 10.70 -20.81 -3.90
CA ALA A 416 11.96 -20.84 -3.15
C ALA A 416 12.21 -19.54 -2.38
N GLN A 417 11.30 -18.57 -2.44
CA GLN A 417 11.42 -17.30 -1.72
C GLN A 417 11.26 -17.53 -0.22
N ASN A 418 12.13 -16.88 0.57
CA ASN A 418 11.99 -16.85 2.02
C ASN A 418 11.25 -15.57 2.43
N PRO A 419 10.14 -15.64 3.19
CA PRO A 419 9.41 -14.46 3.65
C PRO A 419 10.25 -13.49 4.49
N LEU A 420 11.26 -13.98 5.21
CA LEU A 420 12.19 -13.16 5.97
C LEU A 420 13.31 -12.56 5.11
N GLY A 421 13.23 -12.65 3.79
CA GLY A 421 14.15 -12.01 2.86
C GLY A 421 15.63 -12.22 3.23
N VAL A 422 16.40 -11.14 3.26
CA VAL A 422 17.83 -11.17 3.57
C VAL A 422 18.12 -11.79 4.95
N ALA A 423 17.30 -11.53 5.95
CA ALA A 423 17.43 -12.14 7.27
C ALA A 423 17.20 -13.66 7.25
N GLY A 424 16.43 -14.15 6.29
CA GLY A 424 16.22 -15.57 6.03
C GLY A 424 17.20 -16.19 5.03
N GLY A 425 18.23 -15.46 4.60
CA GLY A 425 19.25 -15.92 3.64
C GLY A 425 18.84 -15.75 2.16
N ASP A 426 17.73 -15.07 1.87
CA ASP A 426 17.26 -14.77 0.51
C ASP A 426 17.55 -13.30 0.15
N ASN A 427 18.69 -13.08 -0.48
CA ASN A 427 19.18 -11.73 -0.81
C ASN A 427 18.32 -11.00 -1.86
N ALA A 428 17.39 -11.68 -2.54
CA ALA A 428 16.44 -11.04 -3.46
C ALA A 428 15.17 -10.51 -2.76
N GLY A 429 15.01 -10.75 -1.46
CA GLY A 429 13.90 -10.27 -0.64
C GLY A 429 14.23 -9.05 0.20
N TYR A 430 13.24 -8.55 0.95
CA TYR A 430 13.36 -7.35 1.78
C TYR A 430 14.58 -7.44 2.75
N PRO A 431 15.36 -6.34 2.92
CA PRO A 431 15.15 -4.99 2.42
C PRO A 431 15.74 -4.72 1.02
N ASN A 432 16.17 -5.73 0.27
CA ASN A 432 16.57 -5.58 -1.13
C ASN A 432 15.32 -5.49 -2.02
N GLY A 433 14.69 -4.33 -2.03
CA GLY A 433 13.35 -4.17 -2.53
C GLY A 433 12.31 -4.85 -1.62
N ARG A 434 11.09 -5.05 -2.14
CA ARG A 434 10.00 -5.74 -1.45
C ARG A 434 9.22 -6.56 -2.48
N ARG A 435 9.12 -7.87 -2.27
CA ARG A 435 8.25 -8.77 -3.04
C ARG A 435 6.91 -8.95 -2.34
N PRO A 436 5.87 -9.40 -3.03
CA PRO A 436 4.58 -9.70 -2.39
C PRO A 436 4.69 -10.74 -1.26
N GLY A 437 5.66 -11.67 -1.38
CA GLY A 437 5.92 -12.73 -0.40
C GLY A 437 6.71 -12.32 0.84
N ASP A 438 7.30 -11.13 0.88
CA ASP A 438 8.15 -10.71 2.01
C ASP A 438 7.30 -10.29 3.22
N ASP A 439 7.61 -10.84 4.40
CA ASP A 439 6.96 -10.51 5.66
C ASP A 439 7.63 -9.29 6.30
N VAL A 440 7.17 -8.13 5.83
CA VAL A 440 7.79 -6.85 6.23
C VAL A 440 7.39 -6.41 7.63
N VAL A 441 6.30 -6.94 8.19
CA VAL A 441 5.86 -6.61 9.55
C VAL A 441 6.80 -7.24 10.56
N ASP A 442 7.00 -8.54 10.48
CA ASP A 442 7.93 -9.27 11.33
C ASP A 442 9.35 -8.73 11.21
N LEU A 443 9.79 -8.48 9.95
CA LEU A 443 11.11 -7.91 9.69
C LEU A 443 11.27 -6.52 10.32
N SER A 444 10.27 -5.65 10.21
CA SER A 444 10.32 -4.31 10.78
C SER A 444 10.33 -4.33 12.31
N LEU A 445 9.54 -5.20 12.94
CA LEU A 445 9.57 -5.41 14.40
C LEU A 445 10.95 -5.88 14.86
N ARG A 446 11.52 -6.89 14.21
CA ARG A 446 12.86 -7.42 14.53
C ARG A 446 13.95 -6.37 14.37
N VAL A 447 13.93 -5.61 13.26
CA VAL A 447 14.89 -4.53 13.00
C VAL A 447 14.73 -3.40 14.02
N ALA A 448 13.54 -2.98 14.36
CA ALA A 448 13.27 -2.00 15.40
C ALA A 448 13.86 -2.43 16.75
N MET A 449 13.74 -3.72 17.10
CA MET A 449 14.26 -4.32 18.33
C MET A 449 15.75 -4.67 18.25
N GLY A 450 16.46 -4.30 17.17
CA GLY A 450 17.91 -4.37 17.04
C GLY A 450 18.46 -5.63 16.40
N ALA A 451 17.69 -6.31 15.55
CA ALA A 451 18.18 -7.50 14.85
C ALA A 451 19.45 -7.26 14.04
N LEU A 452 19.64 -6.07 13.46
CA LEU A 452 20.87 -5.74 12.73
C LEU A 452 22.10 -5.70 13.63
N CYS A 453 21.97 -5.27 14.90
CA CYS A 453 23.07 -5.30 15.86
C CYS A 453 23.51 -6.74 16.20
N VAL A 454 22.57 -7.70 16.15
CA VAL A 454 22.89 -9.13 16.34
C VAL A 454 23.51 -9.72 15.07
N LEU A 455 22.94 -9.44 13.90
CA LEU A 455 23.39 -9.96 12.61
C LEU A 455 24.80 -9.45 12.22
N THR A 456 25.14 -8.22 12.59
CA THR A 456 26.46 -7.63 12.32
C THR A 456 27.58 -8.29 13.12
N GLY A 457 27.25 -8.98 14.21
CA GLY A 457 28.21 -9.63 15.09
C GLY A 457 29.03 -8.64 15.92
N PRO A 458 29.97 -9.16 16.73
CA PRO A 458 30.76 -8.34 17.66
C PRO A 458 31.76 -7.39 16.96
N THR A 459 32.09 -7.65 15.70
CA THR A 459 33.04 -6.85 14.90
C THR A 459 32.37 -5.86 13.94
N ASP A 460 31.06 -5.70 14.05
CA ASP A 460 30.24 -4.82 13.20
C ASP A 460 30.49 -5.01 11.70
N THR A 461 30.36 -6.24 11.22
CA THR A 461 30.65 -6.61 9.81
C THR A 461 29.75 -5.90 8.80
N LEU A 462 28.53 -5.54 9.18
CA LEU A 462 27.59 -4.80 8.33
C LEU A 462 27.79 -3.28 8.44
N GLN A 463 28.69 -2.81 9.30
CA GLN A 463 28.96 -1.39 9.54
C GLN A 463 27.69 -0.60 9.94
N VAL A 464 26.87 -1.19 10.80
CA VAL A 464 25.63 -0.59 11.32
C VAL A 464 25.83 0.21 12.61
N GLY A 465 27.04 0.21 13.17
CA GLY A 465 27.43 1.04 14.31
C GLY A 465 26.96 0.53 15.67
N CYS A 466 26.62 -0.76 15.79
CA CYS A 466 26.24 -1.40 17.06
C CYS A 466 26.76 -2.85 17.11
N ALA A 467 26.65 -3.48 18.28
CA ALA A 467 27.06 -4.84 18.56
C ALA A 467 25.88 -5.63 19.21
N PRO A 468 25.95 -6.97 19.30
CA PRO A 468 24.90 -7.79 19.93
C PRO A 468 24.57 -7.37 21.36
N THR A 469 25.55 -6.89 22.12
CA THR A 469 25.36 -6.40 23.49
C THR A 469 24.51 -5.13 23.59
N ASP A 470 24.39 -4.37 22.51
CA ASP A 470 23.61 -3.14 22.45
C ASP A 470 22.12 -3.42 22.20
N ALA A 471 21.75 -4.66 21.85
CA ALA A 471 20.38 -5.08 21.52
C ALA A 471 20.00 -6.38 22.25
N PRO A 472 19.69 -6.31 23.55
CA PRO A 472 19.44 -7.50 24.38
C PRO A 472 18.32 -8.42 23.84
N ALA A 473 17.27 -7.85 23.24
CA ALA A 473 16.17 -8.61 22.63
C ALA A 473 16.32 -8.76 21.11
N GLY A 474 17.39 -8.27 20.49
CA GLY A 474 17.56 -8.23 19.03
C GLY A 474 17.62 -9.59 18.33
N GLY A 475 17.90 -10.67 19.07
CA GLY A 475 17.87 -12.05 18.56
C GLY A 475 16.51 -12.75 18.66
N LEU A 476 15.49 -12.10 19.23
CA LEU A 476 14.18 -12.70 19.41
C LEU A 476 13.34 -12.62 18.12
N ALA A 477 12.49 -13.64 17.92
CA ALA A 477 11.63 -13.76 16.75
C ALA A 477 10.34 -12.95 16.91
N PHE A 478 10.46 -11.63 16.88
CA PHE A 478 9.28 -10.76 16.96
C PHE A 478 8.35 -10.99 15.77
N THR A 479 7.03 -10.99 16.03
CA THR A 479 5.96 -11.22 15.06
C THR A 479 4.69 -10.47 15.48
N ASP A 480 3.85 -10.10 14.51
CA ASP A 480 2.48 -9.64 14.75
C ASP A 480 1.48 -10.81 14.86
N GLY A 481 1.98 -12.04 14.76
CA GLY A 481 1.19 -13.27 14.83
C GLY A 481 0.49 -13.65 13.53
N VAL A 482 0.70 -12.93 12.44
CA VAL A 482 0.12 -13.24 11.13
C VAL A 482 1.12 -14.02 10.29
N ARG A 483 0.74 -15.23 9.91
CA ARG A 483 1.55 -16.04 9.01
C ARG A 483 1.24 -15.69 7.56
N LYS A 484 2.28 -15.36 6.81
CA LYS A 484 2.17 -15.11 5.38
C LYS A 484 1.88 -16.39 4.61
N THR A 485 0.92 -16.30 3.68
CA THR A 485 0.56 -17.40 2.77
C THR A 485 0.69 -16.93 1.32
N SER A 486 0.91 -17.85 0.38
CA SER A 486 1.10 -17.54 -1.04
C SER A 486 -0.20 -17.40 -1.85
N ILE A 487 -1.36 -17.39 -1.19
CA ILE A 487 -2.65 -17.41 -1.89
C ILE A 487 -3.04 -16.07 -2.54
N ASN A 488 -2.44 -14.95 -2.09
CA ASN A 488 -2.82 -13.60 -2.53
C ASN A 488 -1.85 -13.03 -3.58
N TYR A 489 -0.86 -13.79 -4.04
CA TYR A 489 0.06 -13.38 -5.09
C TYR A 489 0.50 -14.57 -5.95
N GLY A 490 0.96 -14.27 -7.17
CA GLY A 490 1.27 -15.27 -8.19
C GLY A 490 2.67 -15.12 -8.79
N ALA A 491 2.99 -16.00 -9.74
CA ALA A 491 4.30 -16.10 -10.38
C ALA A 491 4.50 -15.15 -11.57
N SER A 492 3.44 -14.48 -12.04
CA SER A 492 3.48 -13.66 -13.25
C SER A 492 2.81 -12.31 -13.06
N PHE A 493 3.22 -11.33 -13.88
CA PHE A 493 2.65 -9.99 -13.89
C PHE A 493 1.11 -10.00 -14.09
N PRO A 494 0.32 -9.24 -13.32
CA PRO A 494 0.73 -8.21 -12.36
C PRO A 494 0.97 -8.72 -10.93
N TYR A 495 1.27 -9.96 -10.73
CA TYR A 495 1.67 -10.67 -9.51
C TYR A 495 0.60 -10.77 -8.40
N PHE A 496 -0.34 -9.89 -8.32
CA PHE A 496 -1.45 -9.98 -7.36
C PHE A 496 -2.62 -10.76 -7.96
N THR A 497 -3.30 -11.53 -7.11
CA THR A 497 -4.40 -12.39 -7.53
C THR A 497 -5.67 -11.59 -7.85
N THR A 498 -6.65 -12.28 -8.43
CA THR A 498 -7.97 -11.75 -8.75
C THR A 498 -8.63 -11.17 -7.49
N PRO A 499 -9.24 -9.98 -7.55
CA PRO A 499 -9.92 -9.39 -6.41
C PRO A 499 -11.16 -10.21 -6.03
N LEU A 500 -11.52 -10.18 -4.76
CA LEU A 500 -12.77 -10.75 -4.26
C LEU A 500 -13.96 -10.06 -4.95
N PRO A 501 -15.01 -10.81 -5.33
CA PRO A 501 -16.17 -10.26 -6.02
C PRO A 501 -17.05 -9.42 -5.11
N GLY A 502 -17.70 -8.38 -5.65
CA GLY A 502 -18.58 -7.48 -4.93
C GLY A 502 -19.83 -8.13 -4.33
N ASN A 503 -20.19 -9.33 -4.80
CA ASN A 503 -21.24 -10.15 -4.15
C ASN A 503 -20.72 -11.00 -2.98
N PHE A 504 -19.42 -10.95 -2.67
CA PHE A 504 -18.85 -11.62 -1.51
C PHE A 504 -19.29 -10.95 -0.21
N ASN A 505 -19.73 -11.76 0.75
CA ASN A 505 -20.05 -11.31 2.10
C ASN A 505 -19.27 -12.16 3.11
N PRO A 506 -18.23 -11.62 3.76
CA PRO A 506 -17.37 -12.38 4.64
C PRO A 506 -18.10 -13.02 5.83
N THR A 507 -19.24 -12.48 6.24
CA THR A 507 -20.05 -13.04 7.34
C THR A 507 -20.97 -14.17 6.85
N ALA A 508 -21.62 -13.99 5.69
CA ALA A 508 -22.52 -14.99 5.12
C ALA A 508 -21.76 -16.13 4.42
N ASP A 509 -20.60 -15.81 3.85
CA ASP A 509 -19.77 -16.73 3.08
C ASP A 509 -18.57 -17.26 3.89
N ALA A 510 -18.64 -17.19 5.22
CA ALA A 510 -17.61 -17.71 6.12
C ALA A 510 -17.41 -19.21 5.87
N GLY A 511 -16.19 -19.59 5.52
CA GLY A 511 -15.85 -20.98 5.15
C GLY A 511 -15.91 -21.29 3.65
N THR A 512 -16.32 -20.36 2.82
CA THR A 512 -16.25 -20.49 1.36
C THR A 512 -14.84 -20.18 0.88
N THR A 513 -14.16 -21.14 0.28
CA THR A 513 -12.89 -20.89 -0.42
C THR A 513 -13.19 -20.27 -1.77
N PHE A 514 -12.88 -19.00 -1.95
CA PHE A 514 -12.86 -18.39 -3.29
C PHE A 514 -11.58 -18.81 -4.01
N PRO A 515 -11.67 -19.28 -5.24
CA PRO A 515 -10.53 -19.74 -6.02
C PRO A 515 -9.59 -18.62 -6.44
#